data_212b76bf3a51e12bee1e0037500bcdb9
#
_entry.id   212b76bf3a51e12bee1e0037500bcdb9
#
_cell.length_a   1.000
_cell.length_b   1.000
_cell.length_c   1.000
_cell.angle_alpha   90.00
_cell.angle_beta   90.00
_cell.angle_gamma   90.00
#
_symmetry.space_group_name_H-M   'P 1'
#
loop_
_entity.id
_entity.type
_entity.pdbx_description
1 polymer ?
#
loop_
_entity_poly.entity_id
_entity_poly.type
_entity_poly.pdbx_seq_one_letter_code
_entity_poly.pdbx_strand_id
1 'polypeptide(L)'
;MQLQEWVRHEKKKVCVVFEGRDGAGKGGVIKALTERVSPRTFRVVALPAPAEREKSQMYIQRYLPHLPAATEVVIFDRSWYNRAGVERVMGFCTDRELEVFFNAAPSVEKAMIESGILLKYWLEVSPEEQTKRLQARITDGRKLWKLSEMDLKSYARWDDYTRARRHVREEPCALGALARRAIGR
;
A
#
# COMPACT_ATOMS: atom_id res chain seq x y z
N MET A 1 -18.67 9.97 8.24
CA MET A 1 -19.40 9.73 9.51
C MET A 1 -20.04 8.34 9.53
N GLN A 2 -20.88 7.96 8.56
CA GLN A 2 -21.58 6.66 8.57
C GLN A 2 -20.67 5.42 8.73
N LEU A 3 -19.53 5.35 8.01
CA LEU A 3 -18.59 4.24 8.14
C LEU A 3 -18.00 4.13 9.56
N GLN A 4 -17.63 5.26 10.15
CA GLN A 4 -17.06 5.27 11.50
C GLN A 4 -18.07 4.75 12.53
N GLU A 5 -19.31 5.24 12.47
CA GLU A 5 -20.36 4.79 13.39
C GLU A 5 -20.70 3.31 13.19
N TRP A 6 -20.79 2.86 11.95
CA TRP A 6 -21.00 1.44 11.65
C TRP A 6 -19.86 0.55 12.18
N VAL A 7 -18.60 0.92 11.96
CA VAL A 7 -17.43 0.16 12.44
C VAL A 7 -17.43 0.05 13.97
N ARG A 8 -17.81 1.15 14.67
CA ARG A 8 -17.89 1.16 16.14
C ARG A 8 -19.06 0.33 16.67
N HIS A 9 -20.24 0.52 16.10
CA HIS A 9 -21.46 -0.18 16.53
C HIS A 9 -21.34 -1.68 16.31
N GLU A 10 -20.92 -2.08 15.10
CA GLU A 10 -20.78 -3.49 14.71
C GLU A 10 -19.46 -4.12 15.17
N LYS A 11 -18.62 -3.39 15.90
CA LYS A 11 -17.29 -3.83 16.38
C LYS A 11 -16.42 -4.44 15.26
N LYS A 12 -16.53 -3.91 14.04
CA LYS A 12 -15.79 -4.43 12.89
C LYS A 12 -14.29 -4.12 12.99
N LYS A 13 -13.49 -4.99 12.38
CA LYS A 13 -12.06 -4.78 12.11
C LYS A 13 -11.92 -4.53 10.62
N VAL A 14 -11.41 -3.36 10.24
CA VAL A 14 -11.26 -2.99 8.83
C VAL A 14 -9.81 -2.67 8.52
N CYS A 15 -9.24 -3.43 7.62
CA CYS A 15 -7.90 -3.20 7.08
C CYS A 15 -8.04 -2.67 5.65
N VAL A 16 -7.46 -1.51 5.37
CA VAL A 16 -7.44 -0.91 4.04
C VAL A 16 -6.00 -0.79 3.58
N VAL A 17 -5.71 -1.31 2.40
CA VAL A 17 -4.37 -1.27 1.80
C VAL A 17 -4.39 -0.38 0.57
N PHE A 18 -3.53 0.63 0.54
CA PHE A 18 -3.28 1.46 -0.64
C PHE A 18 -1.93 1.14 -1.25
N GLU A 19 -1.97 0.63 -2.46
CA GLU A 19 -0.81 0.32 -3.28
C GLU A 19 -0.81 1.14 -4.57
N GLY A 20 0.28 1.09 -5.31
CA GLY A 20 0.43 1.77 -6.58
C GLY A 20 1.73 2.55 -6.69
N ARG A 21 1.96 3.10 -7.88
CA ARG A 21 3.18 3.83 -8.24
C ARG A 21 3.39 5.09 -7.40
N ASP A 22 4.63 5.56 -7.37
CA ASP A 22 4.92 6.89 -6.84
C ASP A 22 4.23 7.94 -7.72
N GLY A 23 3.70 8.98 -7.07
CA GLY A 23 2.89 9.97 -7.77
C GLY A 23 1.44 9.55 -8.07
N ALA A 24 1.00 8.29 -7.79
CA ALA A 24 -0.37 7.84 -8.06
C ALA A 24 -1.45 8.47 -7.15
N GLY A 25 -1.05 9.24 -6.13
CA GLY A 25 -1.99 10.00 -5.30
C GLY A 25 -2.43 9.30 -4.00
N LYS A 26 -1.75 8.23 -3.58
CA LYS A 26 -2.06 7.49 -2.33
C LYS A 26 -2.25 8.41 -1.12
N GLY A 27 -1.23 9.20 -0.80
CA GLY A 27 -1.30 10.11 0.36
C GLY A 27 -2.42 11.15 0.28
N GLY A 28 -2.81 11.59 -0.93
CA GLY A 28 -3.96 12.49 -1.12
C GLY A 28 -5.29 11.81 -0.80
N VAL A 29 -5.47 10.57 -1.26
CA VAL A 29 -6.67 9.77 -0.96
C VAL A 29 -6.75 9.45 0.53
N ILE A 30 -5.63 9.01 1.14
CA ILE A 30 -5.56 8.70 2.57
C ILE A 30 -5.89 9.94 3.40
N LYS A 31 -5.32 11.10 3.06
CA LYS A 31 -5.65 12.36 3.72
C LYS A 31 -7.14 12.69 3.62
N ALA A 32 -7.73 12.61 2.44
CA ALA A 32 -9.15 12.89 2.23
C ALA A 32 -10.07 11.94 3.03
N LEU A 33 -9.65 10.68 3.21
CA LEU A 33 -10.38 9.70 4.02
C LEU A 33 -10.25 9.97 5.53
N THR A 34 -9.14 10.54 5.98
CA THR A 34 -8.82 10.67 7.40
C THR A 34 -9.03 12.06 7.98
N GLU A 35 -9.16 13.11 7.15
CA GLU A 35 -9.26 14.48 7.63
C GLU A 35 -10.53 14.80 8.46
N ARG A 36 -11.57 13.97 8.31
CA ARG A 36 -12.89 14.19 8.95
C ARG A 36 -13.36 13.02 9.80
N VAL A 37 -12.45 12.19 10.27
CA VAL A 37 -12.75 11.03 11.10
C VAL A 37 -11.92 11.05 12.39
N SER A 38 -12.36 10.29 13.39
CA SER A 38 -11.65 10.20 14.65
C SER A 38 -10.35 9.40 14.52
N PRO A 39 -9.20 9.93 14.95
CA PRO A 39 -7.93 9.18 14.98
C PRO A 39 -7.93 8.00 15.97
N ARG A 40 -8.93 7.94 16.86
CA ARG A 40 -9.13 6.78 17.76
C ARG A 40 -9.73 5.57 17.04
N THR A 41 -10.43 5.81 15.92
CA THR A 41 -11.04 4.76 15.11
C THR A 41 -10.24 4.51 13.82
N PHE A 42 -9.70 5.57 13.22
CA PHE A 42 -8.92 5.51 11.99
C PHE A 42 -7.44 5.74 12.28
N ARG A 43 -6.61 4.80 11.89
CA ARG A 43 -5.16 4.86 12.06
C ARG A 43 -4.48 4.62 10.72
N VAL A 44 -3.53 5.50 10.38
CA VAL A 44 -2.69 5.35 9.18
C VAL A 44 -1.37 4.72 9.59
N VAL A 45 -0.95 3.72 8.83
CA VAL A 45 0.33 3.01 9.01
C VAL A 45 1.14 3.15 7.73
N ALA A 46 2.32 3.76 7.85
CA ALA A 46 3.33 3.87 6.80
C ALA A 46 4.66 3.40 7.37
N LEU A 47 5.04 2.15 7.12
CA LEU A 47 6.28 1.61 7.67
C LEU A 47 7.50 2.09 6.87
N PRO A 48 8.61 2.43 7.55
CA PRO A 48 9.86 2.75 6.89
C PRO A 48 10.49 1.51 6.24
N ALA A 49 11.67 1.66 5.64
CA ALA A 49 12.47 0.52 5.20
C ALA A 49 12.68 -0.48 6.35
N PRO A 50 12.72 -1.80 6.06
CA PRO A 50 12.90 -2.82 7.08
C PRO A 50 14.20 -2.62 7.88
N ALA A 51 14.13 -2.69 9.21
CA ALA A 51 15.30 -2.75 10.08
C ALA A 51 16.06 -4.07 9.87
N GLU A 52 17.33 -4.15 10.29
CA GLU A 52 18.15 -5.37 10.10
C GLU A 52 17.49 -6.62 10.70
N ARG A 53 16.87 -6.49 11.86
CA ARG A 53 16.12 -7.60 12.46
C ARG A 53 14.93 -8.02 11.59
N GLU A 54 14.19 -7.07 11.04
CA GLU A 54 13.00 -7.34 10.20
C GLU A 54 13.36 -7.99 8.86
N LYS A 55 14.55 -7.71 8.33
CA LYS A 55 15.06 -8.35 7.10
C LYS A 55 15.26 -9.86 7.28
N SER A 56 15.57 -10.32 8.49
CA SER A 56 15.76 -11.74 8.82
C SER A 56 14.46 -12.45 9.21
N GLN A 57 13.35 -11.75 9.35
CA GLN A 57 12.05 -12.28 9.72
C GLN A 57 11.22 -12.66 8.49
N MET A 58 10.12 -13.39 8.72
CA MET A 58 9.08 -13.52 7.70
C MET A 58 8.58 -12.12 7.31
N TYR A 59 8.62 -11.79 6.03
CA TYR A 59 8.41 -10.41 5.57
C TYR A 59 7.11 -9.77 6.06
N ILE A 60 6.01 -10.53 6.07
CA ILE A 60 4.70 -10.04 6.49
C ILE A 60 4.66 -9.76 7.99
N GLN A 61 5.54 -10.38 8.79
CA GLN A 61 5.52 -10.30 10.26
C GLN A 61 5.56 -8.85 10.77
N ARG A 62 6.30 -7.95 10.10
CA ARG A 62 6.38 -6.54 10.48
C ARG A 62 5.05 -5.77 10.38
N TYR A 63 4.10 -6.27 9.59
CA TYR A 63 2.78 -5.66 9.41
C TYR A 63 1.73 -6.18 10.38
N LEU A 64 1.88 -7.41 10.87
CA LEU A 64 0.90 -8.07 11.74
C LEU A 64 0.58 -7.28 13.03
N PRO A 65 1.55 -6.66 13.74
CA PRO A 65 1.27 -5.88 14.94
C PRO A 65 0.40 -4.65 14.70
N HIS A 66 0.28 -4.22 13.46
CA HIS A 66 -0.47 -3.03 13.06
C HIS A 66 -1.88 -3.34 12.56
N LEU A 67 -2.29 -4.61 12.50
CA LEU A 67 -3.63 -4.99 12.07
C LEU A 67 -4.71 -4.42 13.02
N PRO A 68 -5.93 -4.18 12.50
CA PRO A 68 -7.00 -3.57 13.29
C PRO A 68 -7.51 -4.48 14.40
N ALA A 69 -7.75 -3.90 15.57
CA ALA A 69 -8.61 -4.46 16.60
C ALA A 69 -10.10 -4.18 16.30
N ALA A 70 -10.99 -4.72 17.10
CA ALA A 70 -12.42 -4.38 17.01
C ALA A 70 -12.62 -2.87 17.14
N THR A 71 -13.51 -2.30 16.35
CA THR A 71 -13.80 -0.86 16.25
C THR A 71 -12.74 -0.01 15.55
N GLU A 72 -11.73 -0.63 14.94
CA GLU A 72 -10.66 0.10 14.24
C GLU A 72 -10.72 -0.05 12.72
N VAL A 73 -10.33 1.03 12.04
CA VAL A 73 -10.00 1.08 10.62
C VAL A 73 -8.51 1.40 10.50
N VAL A 74 -7.73 0.45 10.03
CA VAL A 74 -6.30 0.67 9.78
C VAL A 74 -6.08 0.83 8.28
N ILE A 75 -5.43 1.92 7.91
CA ILE A 75 -5.11 2.27 6.53
C ILE A 75 -3.61 2.16 6.34
N PHE A 76 -3.17 1.22 5.51
CA PHE A 76 -1.77 1.09 5.13
C PHE A 76 -1.46 1.95 3.90
N ASP A 77 -0.54 2.92 4.04
CA ASP A 77 0.12 3.59 2.92
C ASP A 77 1.33 2.74 2.52
N ARG A 78 1.14 1.89 1.52
CA ARG A 78 1.95 0.73 1.17
C ARG A 78 1.86 -0.39 2.23
N SER A 79 2.06 -1.61 1.80
CA SER A 79 1.86 -2.79 2.64
C SER A 79 2.92 -3.85 2.40
N TRP A 80 2.62 -5.08 2.77
CA TRP A 80 3.43 -6.26 2.45
C TRP A 80 3.66 -6.46 0.95
N TYR A 81 2.83 -5.87 0.10
CA TYR A 81 3.07 -5.87 -1.35
C TYR A 81 4.29 -5.07 -1.80
N ASN A 82 4.92 -4.30 -0.91
CA ASN A 82 6.25 -3.73 -1.17
C ASN A 82 7.27 -4.80 -1.59
N ARG A 83 7.18 -6.03 -1.07
CA ARG A 83 8.04 -7.15 -1.48
C ARG A 83 7.91 -7.44 -2.97
N ALA A 84 6.68 -7.51 -3.48
CA ALA A 84 6.41 -7.78 -4.89
C ALA A 84 6.50 -6.53 -5.79
N GLY A 85 6.48 -5.34 -5.20
CA GLY A 85 6.57 -4.05 -5.87
C GLY A 85 7.98 -3.47 -5.82
N VAL A 86 8.17 -2.49 -4.93
CA VAL A 86 9.41 -1.71 -4.86
C VAL A 86 10.64 -2.57 -4.57
N GLU A 87 10.55 -3.56 -3.70
CA GLU A 87 11.71 -4.37 -3.34
C GLU A 87 12.17 -5.24 -4.50
N ARG A 88 11.24 -5.87 -5.22
CA ARG A 88 11.54 -6.61 -6.45
C ARG A 88 12.15 -5.70 -7.52
N VAL A 89 11.52 -4.58 -7.80
CA VAL A 89 11.95 -3.67 -8.86
C VAL A 89 13.32 -3.07 -8.58
N MET A 90 13.61 -2.76 -7.32
CA MET A 90 14.88 -2.17 -6.90
C MET A 90 15.98 -3.21 -6.60
N GLY A 91 15.65 -4.50 -6.64
CA GLY A 91 16.61 -5.57 -6.31
C GLY A 91 16.92 -5.66 -4.82
N PHE A 92 15.98 -5.25 -3.94
CA PHE A 92 16.14 -5.34 -2.49
C PHE A 92 15.73 -6.70 -1.92
N CYS A 93 15.16 -7.56 -2.74
CA CYS A 93 14.87 -8.95 -2.40
C CYS A 93 15.34 -9.90 -3.50
N THR A 94 15.61 -11.13 -3.12
CA THR A 94 15.93 -12.22 -4.03
C THR A 94 14.64 -12.83 -4.63
N ASP A 95 14.77 -13.55 -5.74
CA ASP A 95 13.65 -14.29 -6.32
C ASP A 95 13.07 -15.32 -5.35
N ARG A 96 13.94 -15.97 -4.54
CA ARG A 96 13.50 -16.92 -3.52
C ARG A 96 12.65 -16.27 -2.42
N GLU A 97 13.02 -15.09 -1.95
CA GLU A 97 12.23 -14.35 -0.97
C GLU A 97 10.90 -13.89 -1.55
N LEU A 98 10.88 -13.54 -2.82
CA LEU A 98 9.65 -13.20 -3.53
C LEU A 98 8.71 -14.40 -3.64
N GLU A 99 9.22 -15.57 -4.01
CA GLU A 99 8.47 -16.82 -4.07
C GLU A 99 7.87 -17.18 -2.70
N VAL A 100 8.68 -17.12 -1.64
CA VAL A 100 8.22 -17.35 -0.26
C VAL A 100 7.11 -16.38 0.13
N PHE A 101 7.23 -15.12 -0.27
CA PHE A 101 6.20 -14.12 -0.03
C PHE A 101 4.88 -14.47 -0.75
N PHE A 102 4.92 -14.82 -2.02
CA PHE A 102 3.71 -15.18 -2.77
C PHE A 102 3.03 -16.44 -2.24
N ASN A 103 3.80 -17.38 -1.70
CA ASN A 103 3.23 -18.58 -1.06
C ASN A 103 2.59 -18.28 0.30
N ALA A 104 3.13 -17.33 1.06
CA ALA A 104 2.65 -17.00 2.41
C ALA A 104 1.49 -15.98 2.42
N ALA A 105 1.55 -14.95 1.57
CA ALA A 105 0.61 -13.84 1.58
C ALA A 105 -0.87 -14.28 1.47
N PRO A 106 -1.24 -15.25 0.62
CA PRO A 106 -2.59 -15.76 0.51
C PRO A 106 -3.18 -16.26 1.82
N SER A 107 -2.41 -17.05 2.54
CA SER A 107 -2.86 -17.65 3.79
C SER A 107 -3.08 -16.62 4.89
N VAL A 108 -2.18 -15.61 4.95
CA VAL A 108 -2.31 -14.50 5.89
C VAL A 108 -3.53 -13.64 5.56
N GLU A 109 -3.73 -13.28 4.29
CA GLU A 109 -4.88 -12.49 3.86
C GLU A 109 -6.20 -13.24 4.09
N LYS A 110 -6.23 -14.54 3.85
CA LYS A 110 -7.40 -15.37 4.15
C LYS A 110 -7.77 -15.30 5.64
N ALA A 111 -6.79 -15.45 6.54
CA ALA A 111 -7.01 -15.32 7.97
C ALA A 111 -7.50 -13.92 8.37
N MET A 112 -6.99 -12.86 7.71
CA MET A 112 -7.47 -11.49 7.91
C MET A 112 -8.93 -11.33 7.48
N ILE A 113 -9.33 -11.88 6.34
CA ILE A 113 -10.70 -11.83 5.81
C ILE A 113 -11.67 -12.62 6.70
N GLU A 114 -11.25 -13.77 7.20
CA GLU A 114 -12.06 -14.58 8.13
C GLU A 114 -12.31 -13.87 9.47
N SER A 115 -11.37 -13.02 9.90
CA SER A 115 -11.44 -12.28 11.16
C SER A 115 -11.97 -10.85 11.04
N GLY A 116 -12.13 -10.32 9.84
CA GLY A 116 -12.49 -8.92 9.60
C GLY A 116 -12.73 -8.61 8.13
N ILE A 117 -12.47 -7.36 7.75
CA ILE A 117 -12.64 -6.85 6.40
C ILE A 117 -11.28 -6.39 5.88
N LEU A 118 -10.85 -6.93 4.73
CA LEU A 118 -9.67 -6.50 4.00
C LEU A 118 -10.08 -5.85 2.68
N LEU A 119 -9.72 -4.57 2.51
CA LEU A 119 -9.92 -3.83 1.28
C LEU A 119 -8.55 -3.47 0.69
N LYS A 120 -8.33 -3.81 -0.58
CA LYS A 120 -7.08 -3.52 -1.29
C LYS A 120 -7.35 -2.60 -2.47
N TYR A 121 -6.68 -1.45 -2.52
CA TYR A 121 -6.77 -0.46 -3.59
C TYR A 121 -5.41 -0.30 -4.26
N TRP A 122 -5.40 -0.49 -5.58
CA TRP A 122 -4.24 -0.18 -6.40
C TRP A 122 -4.50 1.08 -7.19
N LEU A 123 -3.75 2.14 -6.90
CA LEU A 123 -3.86 3.42 -7.59
C LEU A 123 -2.89 3.47 -8.77
N GLU A 124 -3.43 3.84 -9.92
CA GLU A 124 -2.65 4.02 -11.15
C GLU A 124 -2.53 5.49 -11.51
N VAL A 125 -1.49 5.79 -12.24
CA VAL A 125 -1.22 7.10 -12.83
C VAL A 125 -0.63 6.87 -14.22
N SER A 126 -0.92 7.73 -15.19
CA SER A 126 -0.25 7.67 -16.51
C SER A 126 1.19 8.19 -16.42
N PRO A 127 2.08 7.82 -17.36
CA PRO A 127 3.44 8.36 -17.40
C PRO A 127 3.48 9.89 -17.43
N GLU A 128 2.61 10.50 -18.21
CA GLU A 128 2.51 11.95 -18.38
C GLU A 128 2.10 12.64 -17.07
N GLU A 129 1.07 12.11 -16.42
CA GLU A 129 0.60 12.67 -15.14
C GLU A 129 1.61 12.42 -14.03
N GLN A 130 2.32 11.29 -14.01
CA GLN A 130 3.39 11.04 -13.05
C GLN A 130 4.52 12.06 -13.23
N THR A 131 4.95 12.29 -14.48
CA THR A 131 5.97 13.30 -14.81
C THR A 131 5.55 14.68 -14.31
N LYS A 132 4.33 15.11 -14.62
CA LYS A 132 3.78 16.38 -14.17
C LYS A 132 3.78 16.51 -12.64
N ARG A 133 3.39 15.45 -11.93
CA ARG A 133 3.37 15.44 -10.46
C ARG A 133 4.76 15.47 -9.85
N LEU A 134 5.74 14.79 -10.43
CA LEU A 134 7.13 14.82 -9.98
C LEU A 134 7.74 16.20 -10.22
N GLN A 135 7.52 16.80 -11.39
CA GLN A 135 7.93 18.19 -11.67
C GLN A 135 7.33 19.18 -10.67
N ALA A 136 6.04 19.04 -10.35
CA ALA A 136 5.37 19.86 -9.34
C ALA A 136 5.95 19.68 -7.93
N ARG A 137 6.60 18.54 -7.61
CA ARG A 137 7.33 18.37 -6.33
C ARG A 137 8.63 19.14 -6.32
N ILE A 138 9.29 19.31 -7.47
CA ILE A 138 10.54 20.06 -7.60
C ILE A 138 10.26 21.57 -7.54
N THR A 139 9.22 22.03 -8.22
CA THR A 139 8.94 23.47 -8.40
C THR A 139 8.13 24.08 -7.26
N ASP A 140 7.34 23.31 -6.52
CA ASP A 140 6.56 23.79 -5.37
C ASP A 140 7.27 23.43 -4.06
N GLY A 141 7.89 24.44 -3.42
CA GLY A 141 8.63 24.25 -2.16
C GLY A 141 7.83 23.59 -1.05
N ARG A 142 6.48 23.68 -1.08
CA ARG A 142 5.60 23.01 -0.11
C ARG A 142 5.51 21.49 -0.36
N LYS A 143 5.98 21.01 -1.50
CA LYS A 143 5.97 19.60 -1.92
C LYS A 143 7.35 18.98 -1.97
N LEU A 144 8.40 19.77 -1.84
CA LEU A 144 9.79 19.32 -1.97
C LEU A 144 10.11 18.18 -1.00
N TRP A 145 9.57 18.20 0.20
CA TRP A 145 9.72 17.14 1.19
C TRP A 145 9.18 15.76 0.75
N LYS A 146 8.35 15.74 -0.30
CA LYS A 146 7.81 14.50 -0.90
C LYS A 146 8.71 13.91 -1.96
N LEU A 147 9.77 14.62 -2.35
CA LEU A 147 10.70 14.15 -3.36
C LEU A 147 11.84 13.39 -2.68
N SER A 148 12.05 12.16 -3.08
CA SER A 148 13.13 11.31 -2.62
C SER A 148 13.94 10.78 -3.79
N GLU A 149 15.18 10.32 -3.53
CA GLU A 149 15.96 9.61 -4.56
C GLU A 149 15.24 8.37 -5.09
N MET A 150 14.41 7.75 -4.24
CA MET A 150 13.62 6.58 -4.61
C MET A 150 12.57 6.93 -5.66
N ASP A 151 11.96 8.13 -5.60
CA ASP A 151 11.00 8.59 -6.62
C ASP A 151 11.64 8.66 -8.01
N LEU A 152 12.87 9.18 -8.09
CA LEU A 152 13.61 9.28 -9.35
C LEU A 152 14.01 7.90 -9.89
N LYS A 153 14.52 7.03 -9.01
CA LYS A 153 14.85 5.64 -9.37
C LYS A 153 13.62 4.87 -9.83
N SER A 154 12.48 5.04 -9.16
CA SER A 154 11.20 4.42 -9.52
C SER A 154 10.68 4.91 -10.86
N TYR A 155 10.80 6.22 -11.12
CA TYR A 155 10.38 6.82 -12.39
C TYR A 155 11.13 6.22 -13.58
N ALA A 156 12.44 6.05 -13.47
CA ALA A 156 13.27 5.45 -14.51
C ALA A 156 12.95 3.97 -14.81
N ARG A 157 12.23 3.29 -13.91
CA ARG A 157 11.89 1.86 -13.99
C ARG A 157 10.39 1.61 -14.23
N TRP A 158 9.75 2.46 -15.00
CA TRP A 158 8.30 2.39 -15.29
C TRP A 158 7.84 1.00 -15.73
N ASP A 159 8.55 0.38 -16.67
CA ASP A 159 8.17 -0.91 -17.23
C ASP A 159 8.36 -2.06 -16.23
N ASP A 160 9.40 -1.98 -15.37
CA ASP A 160 9.62 -2.95 -14.31
C ASP A 160 8.45 -2.95 -13.32
N TYR A 161 7.99 -1.77 -12.92
CA TYR A 161 6.78 -1.63 -12.10
C TYR A 161 5.52 -2.15 -12.80
N THR A 162 5.42 -1.99 -14.11
CA THR A 162 4.30 -2.54 -14.89
C THR A 162 4.32 -4.07 -14.86
N ARG A 163 5.50 -4.68 -15.02
CA ARG A 163 5.68 -6.13 -14.92
C ARG A 163 5.39 -6.65 -13.51
N ALA A 164 5.94 -6.00 -12.48
CA ALA A 164 5.71 -6.37 -11.09
C ALA A 164 4.22 -6.33 -10.72
N ARG A 165 3.50 -5.28 -11.13
CA ARG A 165 2.04 -5.18 -10.95
C ARG A 165 1.29 -6.30 -11.63
N ARG A 166 1.63 -6.63 -12.89
CA ARG A 166 0.97 -7.72 -13.63
C ARG A 166 1.10 -9.02 -12.87
N HIS A 167 2.31 -9.34 -12.43
CA HIS A 167 2.57 -10.54 -11.65
C HIS A 167 1.75 -10.60 -10.35
N VAL A 168 1.70 -9.51 -9.58
CA VAL A 168 0.84 -9.41 -8.38
C VAL A 168 -0.62 -9.67 -8.70
N ARG A 169 -1.11 -9.30 -9.90
CA ARG A 169 -2.51 -9.50 -10.30
C ARG A 169 -2.84 -10.90 -10.79
N GLU A 170 -1.86 -11.59 -11.31
CA GLU A 170 -2.00 -12.95 -11.87
C GLU A 170 -1.94 -14.03 -10.77
N GLU A 171 -1.34 -13.70 -9.63
CA GLU A 171 -1.29 -14.61 -8.48
C GLU A 171 -2.69 -14.82 -7.87
N PRO A 172 -3.10 -16.09 -7.59
CA PRO A 172 -4.48 -16.46 -7.23
C PRO A 172 -5.06 -15.75 -6.02
N CYS A 173 -4.23 -15.16 -5.19
CA CYS A 173 -4.64 -14.53 -3.94
C CYS A 173 -4.59 -13.02 -3.93
N ALA A 174 -3.91 -12.41 -4.89
CA ALA A 174 -3.64 -10.99 -4.77
C ALA A 174 -4.87 -10.11 -4.89
N LEU A 175 -5.98 -10.56 -5.48
CA LEU A 175 -6.94 -9.62 -6.01
C LEU A 175 -8.41 -10.01 -5.97
N GLY A 176 -8.85 -10.77 -4.99
CA GLY A 176 -10.28 -11.08 -4.82
C GLY A 176 -11.21 -9.85 -4.86
N ALA A 177 -10.70 -8.65 -4.63
CA ALA A 177 -11.44 -7.40 -4.74
C ALA A 177 -10.52 -6.17 -4.88
N LEU A 178 -9.87 -5.97 -6.03
CA LEU A 178 -9.29 -4.66 -6.33
C LEU A 178 -10.34 -3.75 -6.97
N ALA A 179 -10.86 -2.81 -6.19
CA ALA A 179 -11.58 -1.67 -6.74
C ALA A 179 -10.59 -0.80 -7.54
N ARG A 180 -10.68 -0.83 -8.86
CA ARG A 180 -9.92 0.06 -9.74
C ARG A 180 -10.52 1.45 -9.69
N ARG A 181 -9.73 2.44 -9.35
CA ARG A 181 -10.05 3.83 -9.64
C ARG A 181 -8.89 4.40 -10.45
N ALA A 182 -9.12 4.59 -11.73
CA ALA A 182 -8.28 5.44 -12.55
C ALA A 182 -8.50 6.88 -12.05
N ILE A 183 -7.50 7.48 -11.43
CA ILE A 183 -7.51 8.92 -11.12
C ILE A 183 -6.82 9.59 -12.32
N GLY A 184 -7.62 9.86 -13.33
CA GLY A 184 -7.21 10.57 -14.52
C GLY A 184 -8.43 11.14 -15.23
N ARG A 185 -8.82 12.35 -14.92
CA ARG A 185 -9.39 13.38 -15.81
C ARG A 185 -8.90 14.71 -15.33
#